data_a8471dba4228e8d1179509356785b4a6
#
_entry.id   a8471dba4228e8d1179509356785b4a6
#
_cell.length_a   1.000
_cell.length_b   1.000
_cell.length_c   1.000
_cell.angle_alpha   90.00
_cell.angle_beta   90.00
_cell.angle_gamma   90.00
#
_symmetry.space_group_name_H-M   'P 1'
#
loop_
_entity.id
_entity.type
_entity.pdbx_description
1 polymer ?
#
loop_
_entity_poly.entity_id
_entity_poly.type
_entity_poly.pdbx_seq_one_letter_code
_entity_poly.pdbx_strand_id
1 'polypeptide(L)'
;IILAHDTYTDEQMSKILDYCTSDVDANAALFLEQIKEIEQVKKFDGPQMIISQALFSGAAVACTAQVEFNGIHINQPLLKKIDDAFPYVKRKMIDELNADLDIYENDVLKQHKFDEFIERVGLADVWPLTITGKYKTDEKTLEEYKDTHPDIRKFKLAQEFIGSRKLKGFIVGPDGKARCSYKMYGLKTGRTNPSTAKHPFNAPKAMRNLVRADADKICVNFDYRSQEIF
;
A
#
# COMPACT_ATOMS: atom_id res chain seq x y z
N ILE A 1 9.97 -5.04 27.58
CA ILE A 1 9.64 -4.51 28.94
C ILE A 1 8.65 -3.35 28.77
N ILE A 2 8.94 -2.33 27.96
CA ILE A 2 8.12 -1.09 27.84
C ILE A 2 6.65 -1.36 27.45
N LEU A 3 6.35 -2.36 26.64
CA LEU A 3 4.98 -2.67 26.19
C LEU A 3 4.20 -3.62 27.11
N ALA A 4 4.81 -4.09 28.19
CA ALA A 4 4.22 -5.12 29.05
C ALA A 4 3.63 -4.57 30.36
N HIS A 5 3.85 -3.30 30.69
CA HIS A 5 3.47 -2.71 31.97
C HIS A 5 2.96 -1.29 31.83
N ASP A 6 1.93 -0.93 32.59
CA ASP A 6 1.42 0.45 32.68
C ASP A 6 2.24 1.30 33.67
N THR A 7 2.99 0.65 34.58
CA THR A 7 3.86 1.29 35.57
C THR A 7 5.15 0.48 35.73
N TYR A 8 6.24 1.12 36.15
CA TYR A 8 7.56 0.52 36.30
C TYR A 8 8.10 0.69 37.70
N THR A 9 8.81 -0.34 38.20
CA THR A 9 9.59 -0.21 39.42
C THR A 9 10.85 0.64 39.18
N ASP A 10 11.49 1.14 40.24
CA ASP A 10 12.71 1.94 40.11
C ASP A 10 13.84 1.14 39.43
N GLU A 11 13.95 -0.16 39.69
CA GLU A 11 14.93 -1.04 39.03
C GLU A 11 14.64 -1.20 37.53
N GLN A 12 13.37 -1.36 37.18
CA GLN A 12 12.96 -1.44 35.75
C GLN A 12 13.21 -0.11 35.04
N MET A 13 12.91 1.01 35.72
CA MET A 13 13.15 2.35 35.16
C MET A 13 14.65 2.59 34.95
N SER A 14 15.52 2.19 35.93
CA SER A 14 16.97 2.28 35.78
C SER A 14 17.44 1.51 34.53
N LYS A 15 17.00 0.27 34.33
CA LYS A 15 17.35 -0.54 33.16
C LYS A 15 16.88 0.10 31.84
N ILE A 16 15.71 0.74 31.84
CA ILE A 16 15.20 1.47 30.65
C ILE A 16 16.09 2.68 30.37
N LEU A 17 16.46 3.44 31.38
CA LEU A 17 17.33 4.60 31.24
C LEU A 17 18.74 4.22 30.77
N ASP A 18 19.31 3.15 31.33
CA ASP A 18 20.62 2.63 30.89
C ASP A 18 20.59 2.22 29.40
N TYR A 19 19.51 1.55 28.97
CA TYR A 19 19.30 1.20 27.58
C TYR A 19 19.17 2.44 26.69
N CYS A 20 18.35 3.41 27.09
CA CYS A 20 18.22 4.67 26.36
C CYS A 20 19.54 5.43 26.24
N THR A 21 20.34 5.45 27.31
CA THR A 21 21.69 6.07 27.29
C THR A 21 22.59 5.36 26.29
N SER A 22 22.61 4.03 26.29
CA SER A 22 23.37 3.23 25.31
C SER A 22 22.97 3.53 23.88
N ASP A 23 21.66 3.67 23.60
CA ASP A 23 21.16 4.03 22.27
C ASP A 23 21.61 5.43 21.84
N VAL A 24 21.59 6.41 22.75
CA VAL A 24 22.06 7.78 22.48
C VAL A 24 23.55 7.79 22.19
N ASP A 25 24.36 7.10 22.98
CA ASP A 25 25.81 7.00 22.80
C ASP A 25 26.17 6.33 21.46
N ALA A 26 25.46 5.25 21.13
CA ALA A 26 25.62 4.55 19.84
C ALA A 26 25.28 5.47 18.65
N ASN A 27 24.17 6.22 18.74
CA ASN A 27 23.79 7.18 17.71
C ASN A 27 24.80 8.32 17.57
N ALA A 28 25.32 8.84 18.66
CA ALA A 28 26.37 9.87 18.64
C ALA A 28 27.64 9.37 17.97
N ALA A 29 28.10 8.16 18.32
CA ALA A 29 29.27 7.54 17.69
C ALA A 29 29.06 7.30 16.20
N LEU A 30 27.90 6.79 15.81
CA LEU A 30 27.52 6.57 14.40
C LEU A 30 27.54 7.90 13.62
N PHE A 31 26.96 8.95 14.18
CA PHE A 31 26.93 10.28 13.55
C PHE A 31 28.33 10.80 13.28
N LEU A 32 29.24 10.71 14.27
CA LEU A 32 30.63 11.14 14.11
C LEU A 32 31.37 10.36 13.02
N GLU A 33 31.10 9.06 12.91
CA GLU A 33 31.70 8.24 11.85
C GLU A 33 31.16 8.59 10.47
N GLN A 34 29.84 8.81 10.37
CA GLN A 34 29.22 9.27 9.12
C GLN A 34 29.77 10.63 8.65
N ILE A 35 30.03 11.57 9.56
CA ILE A 35 30.67 12.85 9.19
C ILE A 35 32.02 12.62 8.59
N LYS A 36 32.87 11.75 9.16
CA LYS A 36 34.19 11.43 8.59
C LYS A 36 34.08 10.83 7.19
N GLU A 37 33.09 9.94 6.96
CA GLU A 37 32.86 9.38 5.62
C GLU A 37 32.38 10.45 4.64
N ILE A 38 31.52 11.37 5.04
CA ILE A 38 31.02 12.46 4.22
C ILE A 38 32.14 13.40 3.82
N GLU A 39 33.07 13.72 4.72
CA GLU A 39 34.25 14.56 4.44
C GLU A 39 35.14 13.98 3.34
N GLN A 40 35.13 12.66 3.16
CA GLN A 40 35.95 11.98 2.12
C GLN A 40 35.23 11.95 0.75
N VAL A 41 33.97 12.34 0.66
CA VAL A 41 33.22 12.31 -0.61
C VAL A 41 33.70 13.44 -1.52
N LYS A 42 34.34 13.06 -2.63
CA LYS A 42 34.81 13.99 -3.68
C LYS A 42 33.82 14.22 -4.81
N LYS A 43 32.67 13.56 -4.74
CA LYS A 43 31.58 13.70 -5.74
C LYS A 43 30.56 14.73 -5.26
N PHE A 44 29.84 15.30 -6.23
CA PHE A 44 28.88 16.40 -5.99
C PHE A 44 29.63 17.68 -5.57
N ASP A 45 28.90 18.67 -5.11
CA ASP A 45 29.45 19.98 -4.71
C ASP A 45 30.12 19.95 -3.30
N GLY A 46 30.59 18.76 -2.88
CA GLY A 46 31.34 18.57 -1.63
C GLY A 46 30.48 18.20 -0.41
N PRO A 47 31.15 18.04 0.74
CA PRO A 47 30.51 17.59 1.99
C PRO A 47 29.33 18.47 2.46
N GLN A 48 29.40 19.77 2.23
CA GLN A 48 28.40 20.72 2.65
C GLN A 48 27.04 20.48 1.98
N MET A 49 27.04 20.09 0.70
CA MET A 49 25.80 19.76 -0.01
C MET A 49 25.15 18.52 0.58
N ILE A 50 25.93 17.49 0.94
CA ILE A 50 25.44 16.27 1.55
C ILE A 50 24.81 16.57 2.92
N ILE A 51 25.47 17.38 3.74
CA ILE A 51 24.94 17.80 5.05
C ILE A 51 23.65 18.60 4.90
N SER A 52 23.64 19.57 3.97
CA SER A 52 22.44 20.37 3.69
C SER A 52 21.27 19.51 3.24
N GLN A 53 21.52 18.52 2.36
CA GLN A 53 20.52 17.56 1.92
C GLN A 53 20.03 16.67 3.06
N ALA A 54 20.89 16.25 3.97
CA ALA A 54 20.54 15.46 5.14
C ALA A 54 19.65 16.27 6.10
N LEU A 55 19.97 17.54 6.36
CA LEU A 55 19.15 18.42 7.18
C LEU A 55 17.79 18.71 6.55
N PHE A 56 17.73 18.95 5.25
CA PHE A 56 16.48 19.10 4.51
C PHE A 56 15.63 17.83 4.59
N SER A 57 16.25 16.66 4.41
CA SER A 57 15.57 15.37 4.53
C SER A 57 15.03 15.15 5.95
N GLY A 58 15.80 15.54 6.98
CA GLY A 58 15.35 15.49 8.37
C GLY A 58 14.12 16.36 8.62
N ALA A 59 14.09 17.58 8.08
CA ALA A 59 12.92 18.46 8.14
C ALA A 59 11.69 17.83 7.42
N ALA A 60 11.91 17.21 6.26
CA ALA A 60 10.85 16.51 5.53
C ALA A 60 10.29 15.31 6.30
N VAL A 61 11.14 14.59 7.05
CA VAL A 61 10.67 13.51 7.95
C VAL A 61 9.75 14.05 9.04
N ALA A 62 10.06 15.19 9.63
CA ALA A 62 9.19 15.83 10.63
C ALA A 62 7.81 16.19 10.04
N CYS A 63 7.77 16.75 8.83
CA CYS A 63 6.51 17.00 8.12
C CYS A 63 5.74 15.70 7.84
N THR A 64 6.43 14.63 7.44
CA THR A 64 5.82 13.32 7.18
C THR A 64 5.25 12.73 8.46
N ALA A 65 5.94 12.82 9.59
CA ALA A 65 5.43 12.37 10.89
C ALA A 65 4.13 13.12 11.27
N GLN A 66 4.03 14.40 10.96
CA GLN A 66 2.80 15.16 11.17
C GLN A 66 1.65 14.66 10.29
N VAL A 67 1.92 14.31 9.04
CA VAL A 67 0.93 13.70 8.12
C VAL A 67 0.46 12.34 8.66
N GLU A 68 1.39 11.50 9.13
CA GLU A 68 1.08 10.21 9.75
C GLU A 68 0.21 10.37 11.00
N PHE A 69 0.56 11.31 11.87
CA PHE A 69 -0.19 11.61 13.09
C PHE A 69 -1.61 12.13 12.78
N ASN A 70 -1.74 13.04 11.84
CA ASN A 70 -3.03 13.60 11.44
C ASN A 70 -3.98 12.53 10.88
N GLY A 71 -3.45 11.58 10.11
CA GLY A 71 -4.23 10.54 9.46
C GLY A 71 -5.24 11.06 8.43
N ILE A 72 -6.02 10.14 7.88
CA ILE A 72 -7.01 10.41 6.83
C ILE A 72 -8.39 10.00 7.35
N HIS A 73 -9.33 10.92 7.41
CA HIS A 73 -10.69 10.65 7.88
C HIS A 73 -11.43 9.72 6.90
N ILE A 74 -12.01 8.66 7.43
CA ILE A 74 -12.73 7.64 6.67
C ILE A 74 -14.23 7.68 7.01
N ASN A 75 -15.07 7.64 6.00
CA ASN A 75 -16.52 7.51 6.15
C ASN A 75 -16.87 6.11 6.63
N GLN A 76 -16.81 5.89 7.94
CA GLN A 76 -17.08 4.58 8.56
C GLN A 76 -18.48 4.03 8.26
N PRO A 77 -19.58 4.83 8.30
CA PRO A 77 -20.90 4.33 7.92
C PRO A 77 -20.96 3.80 6.49
N LEU A 78 -20.29 4.48 5.55
CA LEU A 78 -20.21 4.01 4.16
C LEU A 78 -19.32 2.77 4.03
N LEU A 79 -18.17 2.74 4.71
CA LEU A 79 -17.30 1.57 4.76
C LEU A 79 -18.04 0.34 5.24
N LYS A 80 -18.80 0.49 6.35
CA LYS A 80 -19.61 -0.60 6.88
C LYS A 80 -20.67 -1.09 5.88
N LYS A 81 -21.38 -0.17 5.22
CA LYS A 81 -22.35 -0.54 4.17
C LYS A 81 -21.71 -1.33 3.03
N ILE A 82 -20.51 -0.94 2.61
CA ILE A 82 -19.76 -1.64 1.57
C ILE A 82 -19.36 -3.02 2.06
N ASP A 83 -18.83 -3.14 3.27
CA ASP A 83 -18.42 -4.42 3.85
C ASP A 83 -19.60 -5.38 4.02
N ASP A 84 -20.73 -4.88 4.47
CA ASP A 84 -21.97 -5.68 4.66
C ASP A 84 -22.54 -6.15 3.30
N ALA A 85 -22.49 -5.32 2.27
CA ALA A 85 -23.02 -5.64 0.94
C ALA A 85 -22.06 -6.50 0.09
N PHE A 86 -20.75 -6.42 0.34
CA PHE A 86 -19.73 -7.02 -0.53
C PHE A 86 -19.88 -8.54 -0.73
N PRO A 87 -20.17 -9.37 0.30
CA PRO A 87 -20.34 -10.81 0.12
C PRO A 87 -21.50 -11.14 -0.85
N TYR A 88 -22.59 -10.40 -0.75
CA TYR A 88 -23.76 -10.58 -1.62
C TYR A 88 -23.43 -10.19 -3.06
N VAL A 89 -22.84 -9.01 -3.26
CA VAL A 89 -22.45 -8.52 -4.59
C VAL A 89 -21.40 -9.44 -5.23
N LYS A 90 -20.42 -9.90 -4.45
CA LYS A 90 -19.41 -10.86 -4.92
C LYS A 90 -20.08 -12.15 -5.43
N ARG A 91 -20.98 -12.73 -4.63
CA ARG A 91 -21.67 -13.97 -5.02
C ARG A 91 -22.47 -13.78 -6.30
N LYS A 92 -23.28 -12.74 -6.37
CA LYS A 92 -24.07 -12.43 -7.55
C LYS A 92 -23.19 -12.28 -8.81
N MET A 93 -22.07 -11.60 -8.70
CA MET A 93 -21.12 -11.45 -9.79
C MET A 93 -20.49 -12.79 -10.22
N ILE A 94 -20.14 -13.65 -9.26
CA ILE A 94 -19.62 -14.99 -9.55
C ILE A 94 -20.67 -15.85 -10.23
N ASP A 95 -21.93 -15.81 -9.77
CA ASP A 95 -23.01 -16.57 -10.38
C ASP A 95 -23.25 -16.12 -11.83
N GLU A 96 -23.25 -14.81 -12.09
CA GLU A 96 -23.36 -14.25 -13.44
C GLU A 96 -22.17 -14.65 -14.35
N LEU A 97 -20.97 -14.65 -13.82
CA LEU A 97 -19.79 -15.13 -14.57
C LEU A 97 -19.84 -16.62 -14.84
N ASN A 98 -20.22 -17.42 -13.87
CA ASN A 98 -20.25 -18.87 -14.02
C ASN A 98 -21.32 -19.34 -15.01
N ALA A 99 -22.37 -18.54 -15.24
CA ALA A 99 -23.34 -18.84 -16.28
C ALA A 99 -22.69 -18.96 -17.68
N ASP A 100 -21.65 -18.15 -17.92
CA ASP A 100 -20.94 -18.13 -19.21
C ASP A 100 -19.59 -18.91 -19.15
N LEU A 101 -18.84 -18.76 -18.06
CA LEU A 101 -17.43 -19.22 -17.97
C LEU A 101 -17.24 -20.53 -17.22
N ASP A 102 -18.07 -20.80 -16.20
CA ASP A 102 -17.95 -21.96 -15.28
C ASP A 102 -16.55 -22.18 -14.69
N ILE A 103 -15.95 -21.11 -14.15
CA ILE A 103 -14.57 -21.12 -13.62
C ILE A 103 -14.47 -21.06 -12.10
N TYR A 104 -15.59 -20.83 -11.39
CA TYR A 104 -15.62 -20.78 -9.92
C TYR A 104 -16.38 -21.97 -9.33
N GLU A 105 -15.88 -22.46 -8.19
CA GLU A 105 -16.60 -23.38 -7.30
C GLU A 105 -16.55 -22.86 -5.87
N ASN A 106 -17.69 -22.79 -5.21
CA ASN A 106 -17.81 -22.29 -3.84
C ASN A 106 -17.14 -20.90 -3.66
N ASP A 107 -17.38 -19.98 -4.58
CA ASP A 107 -16.82 -18.63 -4.63
C ASP A 107 -15.28 -18.58 -4.76
N VAL A 108 -14.64 -19.69 -5.14
CA VAL A 108 -13.20 -19.83 -5.35
C VAL A 108 -12.90 -20.14 -6.81
N LEU A 109 -12.02 -19.38 -7.42
CA LEU A 109 -11.50 -19.67 -8.77
C LEU A 109 -10.77 -21.02 -8.78
N LYS A 110 -11.13 -21.88 -9.70
CA LYS A 110 -10.50 -23.18 -9.89
C LYS A 110 -9.58 -23.15 -11.11
N GLN A 111 -8.32 -23.45 -10.89
CA GLN A 111 -7.32 -23.39 -11.95
C GLN A 111 -7.63 -24.33 -13.12
N HIS A 112 -8.02 -25.59 -12.84
CA HIS A 112 -8.36 -26.54 -13.89
C HIS A 112 -9.53 -26.08 -14.77
N LYS A 113 -10.57 -25.48 -14.16
CA LYS A 113 -11.70 -24.92 -14.90
C LYS A 113 -11.32 -23.68 -15.72
N PHE A 114 -10.39 -22.89 -15.21
CA PHE A 114 -9.84 -21.77 -15.97
C PHE A 114 -9.01 -22.27 -17.15
N ASP A 115 -8.23 -23.33 -16.96
CA ASP A 115 -7.45 -23.95 -18.02
C ASP A 115 -8.38 -24.48 -19.13
N GLU A 116 -9.44 -25.21 -18.77
CA GLU A 116 -10.50 -25.67 -19.71
C GLU A 116 -11.21 -24.49 -20.43
N PHE A 117 -11.44 -23.38 -19.71
CA PHE A 117 -12.02 -22.20 -20.30
C PHE A 117 -11.12 -21.56 -21.36
N ILE A 118 -9.81 -21.42 -21.10
CA ILE A 118 -8.83 -20.90 -22.08
C ILE A 118 -8.77 -21.77 -23.34
N GLU A 119 -8.81 -23.10 -23.20
CA GLU A 119 -8.88 -24.03 -24.32
C GLU A 119 -10.18 -23.87 -25.11
N ARG A 120 -11.32 -23.77 -24.42
CA ARG A 120 -12.64 -23.61 -25.03
C ARG A 120 -12.79 -22.35 -25.86
N VAL A 121 -12.17 -21.25 -25.42
CA VAL A 121 -12.20 -19.96 -26.16
C VAL A 121 -11.11 -19.85 -27.23
N GLY A 122 -10.31 -20.92 -27.43
CA GLY A 122 -9.30 -21.00 -28.49
C GLY A 122 -8.07 -20.15 -28.27
N LEU A 123 -7.72 -19.86 -27.01
CA LEU A 123 -6.56 -19.06 -26.65
C LEU A 123 -5.37 -19.87 -26.13
N ALA A 124 -5.45 -21.22 -26.16
CA ALA A 124 -4.44 -22.13 -25.62
C ALA A 124 -3.02 -21.88 -26.18
N ASP A 125 -2.92 -21.62 -27.49
CA ASP A 125 -1.63 -21.45 -28.17
C ASP A 125 -0.94 -20.12 -27.87
N VAL A 126 -1.69 -19.12 -27.43
CA VAL A 126 -1.18 -17.75 -27.22
C VAL A 126 -1.16 -17.32 -25.75
N TRP A 127 -1.86 -18.06 -24.89
CA TRP A 127 -1.97 -17.69 -23.48
C TRP A 127 -0.70 -18.10 -22.69
N PRO A 128 -0.10 -17.21 -21.89
CA PRO A 128 1.13 -17.50 -21.19
C PRO A 128 0.93 -18.52 -20.06
N LEU A 129 1.92 -19.40 -19.91
CA LEU A 129 1.94 -20.43 -18.89
C LEU A 129 2.78 -20.00 -17.68
N THR A 130 2.43 -20.53 -16.52
CA THR A 130 3.27 -20.52 -15.32
C THR A 130 4.43 -21.50 -15.47
N ILE A 131 5.41 -21.44 -14.56
CA ILE A 131 6.52 -22.42 -14.49
C ILE A 131 5.99 -23.88 -14.34
N THR A 132 4.81 -24.04 -13.75
CA THR A 132 4.16 -25.35 -13.53
C THR A 132 3.26 -25.79 -14.69
N GLY A 133 3.28 -25.08 -15.82
CA GLY A 133 2.52 -25.44 -17.02
C GLY A 133 1.03 -25.11 -16.97
N LYS A 134 0.56 -24.28 -16.03
CA LYS A 134 -0.84 -23.82 -15.93
C LYS A 134 -1.00 -22.44 -16.56
N TYR A 135 -2.16 -22.14 -17.10
CA TYR A 135 -2.44 -20.81 -17.64
C TYR A 135 -2.42 -19.74 -16.55
N LYS A 136 -1.78 -18.62 -16.85
CA LYS A 136 -1.64 -17.50 -15.89
C LYS A 136 -2.96 -16.80 -15.67
N THR A 137 -3.22 -16.42 -14.40
CA THR A 137 -4.41 -15.65 -13.98
C THR A 137 -4.03 -14.33 -13.32
N ASP A 138 -2.76 -13.90 -13.44
CA ASP A 138 -2.28 -12.65 -12.86
C ASP A 138 -2.81 -11.42 -13.60
N GLU A 139 -2.87 -10.31 -12.88
CA GLU A 139 -3.43 -9.04 -13.36
C GLU A 139 -2.76 -8.54 -14.65
N LYS A 140 -1.44 -8.72 -14.77
CA LYS A 140 -0.68 -8.28 -15.95
C LYS A 140 -1.10 -9.07 -17.19
N THR A 141 -1.21 -10.38 -17.07
CA THR A 141 -1.66 -11.26 -18.16
C THR A 141 -3.10 -10.91 -18.56
N LEU A 142 -4.00 -10.75 -17.59
CA LEU A 142 -5.38 -10.38 -17.86
C LEU A 142 -5.50 -9.00 -18.53
N GLU A 143 -4.66 -8.03 -18.17
CA GLU A 143 -4.61 -6.72 -18.81
C GLU A 143 -4.17 -6.81 -20.27
N GLU A 144 -3.14 -7.60 -20.55
CA GLU A 144 -2.59 -7.79 -21.89
C GLU A 144 -3.60 -8.47 -22.84
N TYR A 145 -4.36 -9.43 -22.32
CA TYR A 145 -5.28 -10.25 -23.13
C TYR A 145 -6.75 -9.84 -23.04
N LYS A 146 -7.11 -8.80 -22.30
CA LYS A 146 -8.51 -8.37 -22.08
C LYS A 146 -9.32 -8.10 -23.35
N ASP A 147 -8.65 -7.74 -24.43
CA ASP A 147 -9.30 -7.36 -25.70
C ASP A 147 -9.31 -8.52 -26.71
N THR A 148 -8.74 -9.68 -26.38
CA THR A 148 -8.71 -10.85 -27.27
C THR A 148 -10.05 -11.60 -27.30
N HIS A 149 -10.79 -11.58 -26.17
CA HIS A 149 -12.09 -12.24 -26.06
C HIS A 149 -13.00 -11.50 -25.07
N PRO A 150 -14.30 -11.31 -25.36
CA PRO A 150 -15.23 -10.59 -24.46
C PRO A 150 -15.28 -11.16 -23.04
N ASP A 151 -15.20 -12.49 -22.89
CA ASP A 151 -15.26 -13.16 -21.60
C ASP A 151 -13.99 -12.96 -20.77
N ILE A 152 -12.83 -12.79 -21.41
CA ILE A 152 -11.60 -12.40 -20.71
C ILE A 152 -11.75 -11.01 -20.08
N ARG A 153 -12.35 -10.07 -20.79
CA ARG A 153 -12.65 -8.74 -20.26
C ARG A 153 -13.62 -8.80 -19.08
N LYS A 154 -14.70 -9.59 -19.19
CA LYS A 154 -15.63 -9.80 -18.07
C LYS A 154 -14.91 -10.40 -16.86
N PHE A 155 -14.12 -11.43 -17.07
CA PHE A 155 -13.34 -12.09 -16.02
C PHE A 155 -12.36 -11.11 -15.35
N LYS A 156 -11.61 -10.33 -16.12
CA LYS A 156 -10.71 -9.31 -15.60
C LYS A 156 -11.42 -8.31 -14.70
N LEU A 157 -12.53 -7.73 -15.16
CA LEU A 157 -13.30 -6.76 -14.39
C LEU A 157 -13.82 -7.34 -13.07
N ALA A 158 -14.25 -8.60 -13.10
CA ALA A 158 -14.67 -9.30 -11.90
C ALA A 158 -13.52 -9.57 -10.94
N GLN A 159 -12.35 -9.98 -11.44
CA GLN A 159 -11.15 -10.15 -10.62
C GLN A 159 -10.70 -8.85 -9.97
N GLU A 160 -10.73 -7.74 -10.69
CA GLU A 160 -10.45 -6.42 -10.14
C GLU A 160 -11.41 -6.06 -9.01
N PHE A 161 -12.71 -6.29 -9.20
CA PHE A 161 -13.71 -6.03 -8.17
C PHE A 161 -13.51 -6.93 -6.95
N ILE A 162 -13.36 -8.24 -7.16
CA ILE A 162 -13.13 -9.22 -6.07
C ILE A 162 -11.81 -8.92 -5.35
N GLY A 163 -10.77 -8.57 -6.09
CA GLY A 163 -9.46 -8.19 -5.56
C GLY A 163 -9.49 -6.85 -4.81
N SER A 164 -10.41 -5.94 -5.15
CA SER A 164 -10.57 -4.65 -4.50
C SER A 164 -10.92 -4.76 -3.01
N ARG A 165 -11.42 -5.92 -2.57
CA ARG A 165 -11.64 -6.24 -1.15
C ARG A 165 -10.36 -6.31 -0.30
N LYS A 166 -9.16 -6.17 -0.88
CA LYS A 166 -7.95 -5.93 -0.07
C LYS A 166 -8.09 -4.72 0.86
N LEU A 167 -9.20 -4.01 0.76
CA LEU A 167 -9.68 -2.96 1.69
C LEU A 167 -10.08 -3.44 3.09
N LYS A 168 -10.21 -4.73 3.39
CA LYS A 168 -10.35 -5.26 4.76
C LYS A 168 -9.23 -4.85 5.72
N GLY A 169 -8.47 -3.86 5.37
CA GLY A 169 -7.31 -3.47 6.10
C GLY A 169 -7.20 -1.99 6.44
N PHE A 170 -8.21 -1.17 6.19
CA PHE A 170 -8.22 0.14 6.82
C PHE A 170 -8.37 -0.04 8.33
N ILE A 171 -7.24 0.05 9.02
CA ILE A 171 -7.28 0.18 10.47
C ILE A 171 -7.68 1.63 10.74
N VAL A 172 -8.94 1.81 11.10
CA VAL A 172 -9.48 3.13 11.46
C VAL A 172 -9.42 3.26 12.97
N GLY A 173 -8.75 4.29 13.44
CA GLY A 173 -8.66 4.59 14.86
C GLY A 173 -10.01 5.03 15.46
N PRO A 174 -10.09 5.16 16.80
CA PRO A 174 -11.30 5.61 17.50
C PRO A 174 -11.78 7.00 17.05
N ASP A 175 -10.85 7.83 16.55
CA ASP A 175 -11.10 9.16 16.00
C ASP A 175 -11.60 9.15 14.54
N GLY A 176 -11.88 7.98 13.98
CA GLY A 176 -12.37 7.84 12.61
C GLY A 176 -11.31 8.01 11.52
N LYS A 177 -10.02 8.00 11.88
CA LYS A 177 -8.93 8.24 10.94
C LYS A 177 -8.10 7.00 10.67
N ALA A 178 -7.82 6.74 9.41
CA ALA A 178 -6.83 5.77 8.98
C ALA A 178 -5.44 6.39 9.02
N ARG A 179 -4.49 5.68 9.59
CA ARG A 179 -3.08 6.08 9.68
C ARG A 179 -2.20 5.04 9.00
N CYS A 180 -1.15 5.53 8.38
CA CYS A 180 -0.18 4.70 7.69
C CYS A 180 1.18 5.38 7.80
N SER A 181 2.20 4.63 8.10
CA SER A 181 3.57 5.13 8.05
C SER A 181 4.08 5.25 6.63
N TYR A 182 4.97 6.21 6.41
CA TYR A 182 5.58 6.46 5.11
C TYR A 182 7.08 6.13 5.14
N LYS A 183 7.56 5.52 4.07
CA LYS A 183 8.99 5.35 3.82
C LYS A 183 9.48 6.54 3.01
N MET A 184 10.22 7.43 3.67
CA MET A 184 10.90 8.52 2.99
C MET A 184 11.93 7.94 2.00
N TYR A 185 11.91 8.47 0.78
CA TYR A 185 12.80 8.00 -0.31
C TYR A 185 12.74 6.48 -0.56
N GLY A 186 11.60 5.85 -0.25
CA GLY A 186 11.43 4.40 -0.31
C GLY A 186 11.40 3.80 -1.72
N LEU A 187 11.27 4.62 -2.75
CA LEU A 187 11.33 4.21 -4.14
C LEU A 187 12.69 4.53 -4.77
N LYS A 188 13.09 3.78 -5.79
CA LYS A 188 14.32 4.03 -6.56
C LYS A 188 14.38 5.43 -7.17
N THR A 189 13.24 6.07 -7.38
CA THR A 189 13.11 7.44 -7.88
C THR A 189 13.22 8.51 -6.78
N GLY A 190 13.51 8.13 -5.54
CA GLY A 190 13.56 9.05 -4.39
C GLY A 190 12.20 9.50 -3.87
N ARG A 191 11.08 8.97 -4.41
CA ARG A 191 9.75 9.33 -3.92
C ARG A 191 9.43 8.65 -2.58
N THR A 192 8.73 9.36 -1.72
CA THR A 192 8.12 8.82 -0.50
C THR A 192 6.97 7.91 -0.88
N ASN A 193 6.85 6.76 -0.23
CA ASN A 193 5.74 5.84 -0.44
C ASN A 193 5.16 5.32 0.89
N PRO A 194 3.87 4.97 0.93
CA PRO A 194 3.29 4.32 2.09
C PRO A 194 4.00 2.99 2.40
N SER A 195 4.20 2.71 3.67
CA SER A 195 4.83 1.46 4.14
C SER A 195 3.93 0.22 3.95
N THR A 196 2.66 0.43 3.66
CA THR A 196 1.65 -0.62 3.49
C THR A 196 0.77 -0.37 2.27
N ALA A 197 0.36 -1.46 1.60
CA ALA A 197 -0.64 -1.43 0.53
C ALA A 197 -2.05 -1.00 1.01
N LYS A 198 -2.27 -0.94 2.33
CA LYS A 198 -3.55 -0.56 2.97
C LYS A 198 -3.77 0.95 3.07
N HIS A 199 -2.89 1.75 2.45
CA HIS A 199 -3.05 3.20 2.42
C HIS A 199 -4.33 3.61 1.65
N PRO A 200 -5.17 4.51 2.18
CA PRO A 200 -6.44 4.89 1.56
C PRO A 200 -6.35 5.34 0.10
N PHE A 201 -5.29 6.05 -0.28
CA PHE A 201 -5.09 6.50 -1.65
C PHE A 201 -4.54 5.44 -2.61
N ASN A 202 -4.08 4.29 -2.09
CA ASN A 202 -3.76 3.10 -2.89
C ASN A 202 -5.00 2.26 -3.21
N ALA A 203 -6.14 2.60 -2.61
CA ALA A 203 -7.41 1.95 -2.88
C ALA A 203 -7.89 2.22 -4.32
N PRO A 204 -8.69 1.32 -4.90
CA PRO A 204 -9.36 1.54 -6.17
C PRO A 204 -10.12 2.87 -6.18
N LYS A 205 -10.26 3.49 -7.36
CA LYS A 205 -10.89 4.83 -7.50
C LYS A 205 -12.26 4.93 -6.82
N ALA A 206 -13.08 3.90 -6.94
CA ALA A 206 -14.41 3.85 -6.30
C ALA A 206 -14.34 3.97 -4.77
N MET A 207 -13.30 3.44 -4.15
CA MET A 207 -13.13 3.45 -2.70
C MET A 207 -12.52 4.75 -2.18
N ARG A 208 -11.97 5.60 -3.03
CA ARG A 208 -11.50 6.93 -2.64
C ARG A 208 -12.64 7.82 -2.14
N ASN A 209 -13.88 7.50 -2.49
CA ASN A 209 -15.08 8.14 -1.95
C ASN A 209 -15.28 7.89 -0.43
N LEU A 210 -14.53 6.96 0.16
CA LEU A 210 -14.48 6.76 1.61
C LEU A 210 -13.69 7.87 2.32
N VAL A 211 -12.77 8.53 1.63
CA VAL A 211 -12.01 9.66 2.18
C VAL A 211 -12.94 10.87 2.26
N ARG A 212 -12.98 11.50 3.43
CA ARG A 212 -13.76 12.71 3.65
C ARG A 212 -12.98 13.70 4.50
N ALA A 213 -13.35 14.95 4.42
CA ALA A 213 -12.84 15.99 5.32
C ALA A 213 -13.47 15.87 6.72
N ASP A 214 -12.82 16.43 7.73
CA ASP A 214 -13.42 16.70 9.03
C ASP A 214 -14.62 17.67 8.86
N ALA A 215 -15.48 17.76 9.87
CA ALA A 215 -16.78 18.44 9.76
C ALA A 215 -16.71 19.91 9.30
N ASP A 216 -15.63 20.60 9.64
CA ASP A 216 -15.39 22.03 9.37
C ASP A 216 -14.34 22.26 8.26
N LYS A 217 -13.96 21.21 7.52
CA LYS A 217 -12.90 21.23 6.52
C LYS A 217 -13.37 20.73 5.17
N ILE A 218 -12.59 21.02 4.16
CA ILE A 218 -12.78 20.52 2.80
C ILE A 218 -11.54 19.74 2.34
N CYS A 219 -11.73 18.74 1.49
CA CYS A 219 -10.61 18.11 0.78
C CYS A 219 -10.30 18.91 -0.48
N VAL A 220 -9.06 19.36 -0.59
CA VAL A 220 -8.55 20.04 -1.78
C VAL A 220 -7.50 19.15 -2.41
N ASN A 221 -7.61 18.91 -3.72
CA ASN A 221 -6.59 18.26 -4.51
C ASN A 221 -5.92 19.32 -5.41
N PHE A 222 -4.61 19.42 -5.32
CA PHE A 222 -3.83 20.25 -6.22
C PHE A 222 -2.58 19.47 -6.66
N ASP A 223 -2.13 19.77 -7.87
CA ASP A 223 -0.96 19.15 -8.47
C ASP A 223 -0.17 20.19 -9.26
N TYR A 224 1.15 20.07 -9.25
CA TYR A 224 2.02 20.94 -10.03
C TYR A 224 2.09 20.42 -11.47
N ARG A 225 1.82 21.30 -12.42
CA ARG A 225 1.94 20.95 -13.84
C ARG A 225 3.41 20.72 -14.20
N SER A 226 3.70 19.51 -14.67
CA SER A 226 5.05 19.16 -15.19
C SER A 226 6.18 19.35 -14.15
N GLN A 227 5.94 19.01 -12.88
CA GLN A 227 6.89 19.17 -11.78
C GLN A 227 8.25 18.51 -12.06
N GLU A 228 8.29 17.43 -12.85
CA GLU A 228 9.51 16.69 -13.18
C GLU A 228 10.43 17.40 -14.18
N ILE A 229 10.01 18.53 -14.72
CA ILE A 229 10.74 19.26 -15.79
C ILE A 229 11.53 20.45 -15.20
N PHE A 230 11.34 20.76 -13.90
CA PHE A 230 11.99 21.89 -13.24
C PHE A 230 13.08 21.42 -12.29
#